data_f5e106e157b7ecdd103a2a68b4d4137c
#
_entry.id   f5e106e157b7ecdd103a2a68b4d4137c
#
_cell.length_a   1.000
_cell.length_b   1.000
_cell.length_c   1.000
_cell.angle_alpha   90.00
_cell.angle_beta   90.00
_cell.angle_gamma   90.00
#
_symmetry.space_group_name_H-M   'P 1'
#
loop_
_entity.id
_entity.type
_entity.pdbx_description
1 polymer ?
#
loop_
_entity_poly.entity_id
_entity_poly.type
_entity_poly.pdbx_seq_one_letter_code
_entity_poly.pdbx_strand_id
1 'polypeptide(L)'
;MELEDLLYDFLQESRHKGKTENSVLDEKTAEEVKQFLQENWKDVLAHYQTQIQMGKQYFGEILRECASVAVVDIGWAGSGAVSLDYLINEVWGMQCNVTGLVAGTNTIFNQEPDASESFLYSGKLVSYAFSQQENRDIWKKHNPNRGDNLAAEMLLASPTYSFRRFNEDGTLKFAEHEIEIDAKEVQDGIIDFVKWYLMRMQKIPKISGRDAYAPLLTVLSNEEYFRNLLRTEKVQMNLE
;
A
#
# COMPACT_ATOMS: atom_id res chain seq x y z
N MET A 1 -6.06 20.84 -3.46
CA MET A 1 -5.82 21.30 -2.09
C MET A 1 -5.23 20.12 -1.34
N GLU A 2 -4.04 20.27 -0.83
CA GLU A 2 -3.32 19.20 -0.11
C GLU A 2 -3.83 19.13 1.35
N LEU A 3 -3.51 18.05 2.08
CA LEU A 3 -3.86 17.92 3.50
C LEU A 3 -3.29 19.08 4.32
N GLU A 4 -2.17 19.64 3.89
CA GLU A 4 -1.52 20.82 4.45
C GLU A 4 -2.44 22.05 4.48
N ASP A 5 -3.20 22.27 3.40
CA ASP A 5 -4.17 23.39 3.36
C ASP A 5 -5.31 23.19 4.36
N LEU A 6 -5.76 21.93 4.53
CA LEU A 6 -6.81 21.61 5.50
C LEU A 6 -6.34 21.78 6.93
N LEU A 7 -5.08 21.46 7.22
CA LEU A 7 -4.49 21.60 8.53
C LEU A 7 -3.92 23.01 8.76
N TYR A 8 -4.02 23.90 7.77
CA TYR A 8 -3.47 25.25 7.88
C TYR A 8 -4.02 26.00 9.11
N ASP A 9 -5.31 25.96 9.34
CA ASP A 9 -5.93 26.61 10.49
C ASP A 9 -5.45 26.01 11.81
N PHE A 10 -5.36 24.69 11.89
CA PHE A 10 -4.76 24.01 13.04
C PHE A 10 -3.31 24.42 13.26
N LEU A 11 -2.52 24.52 12.19
CA LEU A 11 -1.12 24.97 12.26
C LEU A 11 -1.03 26.43 12.71
N GLN A 12 -1.94 27.30 12.26
CA GLN A 12 -1.97 28.69 12.73
C GLN A 12 -2.26 28.78 14.25
N GLU A 13 -3.26 28.04 14.74
CA GLU A 13 -3.53 27.95 16.17
C GLU A 13 -2.37 27.33 16.95
N SER A 14 -1.72 26.31 16.40
CA SER A 14 -0.57 25.64 16.99
C SER A 14 0.67 26.53 17.07
N ARG A 15 0.86 27.45 16.11
CA ARG A 15 1.94 28.46 16.13
C ARG A 15 1.80 29.40 17.33
N HIS A 16 0.58 29.77 17.71
CA HIS A 16 0.34 30.55 18.94
C HIS A 16 0.76 29.79 20.21
N LYS A 17 0.83 28.45 20.14
CA LYS A 17 1.32 27.59 21.22
C LYS A 17 2.81 27.25 21.10
N GLY A 18 3.54 27.89 20.16
CA GLY A 18 4.96 27.66 19.92
C GLY A 18 5.27 26.41 19.10
N LYS A 19 4.29 25.81 18.43
CA LYS A 19 4.47 24.66 17.53
C LYS A 19 4.65 25.15 16.07
N THR A 20 5.39 24.40 15.28
CA THR A 20 5.63 24.66 13.85
C THR A 20 5.31 23.39 13.05
N GLU A 21 5.24 23.51 11.72
CA GLU A 21 5.10 22.37 10.80
C GLU A 21 6.18 21.29 10.99
N ASN A 22 7.33 21.65 11.54
CA ASN A 22 8.43 20.72 11.84
C ASN A 22 8.40 20.18 13.27
N SER A 23 7.34 20.43 14.03
CA SER A 23 7.23 19.90 15.38
C SER A 23 6.95 18.41 15.33
N VAL A 24 7.62 17.65 16.20
CA VAL A 24 7.42 16.19 16.29
C VAL A 24 5.98 15.90 16.70
N LEU A 25 5.35 14.98 15.98
CA LEU A 25 4.04 14.46 16.32
C LEU A 25 4.20 13.43 17.46
N ASP A 26 4.14 13.89 18.69
CA ASP A 26 4.07 13.05 19.88
C ASP A 26 2.60 12.62 20.17
N GLU A 27 2.41 11.72 21.13
CA GLU A 27 1.08 11.21 21.50
C GLU A 27 0.08 12.32 21.82
N LYS A 28 0.51 13.35 22.53
CA LYS A 28 -0.33 14.49 22.89
C LYS A 28 -0.69 15.34 21.68
N THR A 29 0.27 15.59 20.81
CA THR A 29 0.06 16.38 19.58
C THR A 29 -0.82 15.60 18.61
N ALA A 30 -0.66 14.29 18.51
CA ALA A 30 -1.52 13.41 17.70
C ALA A 30 -2.99 13.48 18.17
N GLU A 31 -3.23 13.47 19.48
CA GLU A 31 -4.60 13.61 20.02
C GLU A 31 -5.18 14.99 19.77
N GLU A 32 -4.39 16.07 19.88
CA GLU A 32 -4.82 17.44 19.52
C GLU A 32 -5.22 17.54 18.03
N VAL A 33 -4.44 16.93 17.11
CA VAL A 33 -4.76 16.88 15.67
C VAL A 33 -6.04 16.08 15.44
N LYS A 34 -6.17 14.92 16.06
CA LYS A 34 -7.35 14.06 15.96
C LYS A 34 -8.62 14.80 16.43
N GLN A 35 -8.55 15.49 17.56
CA GLN A 35 -9.66 16.28 18.07
C GLN A 35 -10.02 17.39 17.09
N PHE A 36 -9.05 18.13 16.57
CA PHE A 36 -9.27 19.18 15.57
C PHE A 36 -9.98 18.63 14.32
N LEU A 37 -9.51 17.48 13.78
CA LEU A 37 -10.14 16.85 12.63
C LEU A 37 -11.58 16.40 12.94
N GLN A 38 -11.84 15.87 14.12
CA GLN A 38 -13.18 15.46 14.53
C GLN A 38 -14.15 16.67 14.65
N GLU A 39 -13.71 17.77 15.23
CA GLU A 39 -14.50 19.00 15.37
C GLU A 39 -14.81 19.65 14.01
N ASN A 40 -13.88 19.52 13.04
CA ASN A 40 -14.01 20.07 11.70
C ASN A 40 -14.33 19.00 10.64
N TRP A 41 -14.86 17.83 11.03
CA TRP A 41 -15.05 16.69 10.13
C TRP A 41 -15.89 17.00 8.89
N LYS A 42 -16.86 17.89 9.03
CA LYS A 42 -17.70 18.32 7.90
C LYS A 42 -16.89 19.04 6.83
N ASP A 43 -15.95 19.88 7.23
CA ASP A 43 -15.10 20.62 6.31
C ASP A 43 -14.04 19.71 5.70
N VAL A 44 -13.52 18.74 6.46
CA VAL A 44 -12.68 17.65 5.95
C VAL A 44 -13.38 16.89 4.81
N LEU A 45 -14.63 16.48 5.04
CA LEU A 45 -15.40 15.77 4.01
C LEU A 45 -15.69 16.65 2.80
N ALA A 46 -16.00 17.92 3.00
CA ALA A 46 -16.22 18.87 1.90
C ALA A 46 -14.96 19.04 1.03
N HIS A 47 -13.79 19.07 1.68
CA HIS A 47 -12.50 19.12 1.00
C HIS A 47 -12.26 17.94 0.07
N TYR A 48 -12.61 16.73 0.50
CA TYR A 48 -12.44 15.51 -0.29
C TYR A 48 -13.60 15.20 -1.24
N GLN A 49 -14.65 16.04 -1.26
CA GLN A 49 -15.87 15.75 -2.04
C GLN A 49 -15.60 15.48 -3.51
N THR A 50 -14.74 16.27 -4.15
CA THR A 50 -14.35 16.07 -5.56
C THR A 50 -13.65 14.73 -5.75
N GLN A 51 -12.72 14.36 -4.85
CA GLN A 51 -12.01 13.08 -4.93
C GLN A 51 -12.96 11.90 -4.76
N ILE A 52 -13.91 12.00 -3.85
CA ILE A 52 -14.94 10.96 -3.61
C ILE A 52 -15.82 10.80 -4.86
N GLN A 53 -16.24 11.90 -5.48
CA GLN A 53 -17.09 11.86 -6.69
C GLN A 53 -16.34 11.30 -7.90
N MET A 54 -15.13 11.78 -8.14
CA MET A 54 -14.32 11.30 -9.29
C MET A 54 -13.91 9.84 -9.09
N GLY A 55 -13.57 9.44 -7.86
CA GLY A 55 -13.33 8.04 -7.53
C GLY A 55 -14.56 7.17 -7.79
N LYS A 56 -15.75 7.63 -7.40
CA LYS A 56 -17.01 6.93 -7.70
C LYS A 56 -17.23 6.73 -9.19
N GLN A 57 -16.98 7.77 -9.98
CA GLN A 57 -17.11 7.67 -11.43
C GLN A 57 -16.10 6.66 -12.01
N TYR A 58 -14.83 6.80 -11.67
CA TYR A 58 -13.75 5.95 -12.15
C TYR A 58 -13.99 4.47 -11.82
N PHE A 59 -14.25 4.15 -10.57
CA PHE A 59 -14.51 2.78 -10.16
C PHE A 59 -15.88 2.27 -10.63
N GLY A 60 -16.88 3.15 -10.78
CA GLY A 60 -18.18 2.80 -11.32
C GLY A 60 -18.12 2.32 -12.77
N GLU A 61 -17.23 2.88 -13.58
CA GLU A 61 -16.98 2.41 -14.94
C GLU A 61 -16.28 1.05 -14.95
N ILE A 62 -15.25 0.87 -14.11
CA ILE A 62 -14.49 -0.38 -14.03
C ILE A 62 -15.33 -1.52 -13.46
N LEU A 63 -16.16 -1.25 -12.45
CA LEU A 63 -16.92 -2.24 -11.71
C LEU A 63 -18.36 -2.42 -12.17
N ARG A 64 -18.76 -1.79 -13.28
CA ARG A 64 -20.18 -1.68 -13.74
C ARG A 64 -20.97 -2.98 -13.70
N GLU A 65 -20.33 -4.12 -13.98
CA GLU A 65 -20.99 -5.43 -14.04
C GLU A 65 -20.33 -6.46 -13.10
N CYS A 66 -19.51 -5.98 -12.16
CA CYS A 66 -18.75 -6.84 -11.27
C CYS A 66 -19.49 -7.05 -9.94
N ALA A 67 -19.95 -8.28 -9.70
CA ALA A 67 -20.45 -8.67 -8.38
C ALA A 67 -19.32 -8.87 -7.36
N SER A 68 -18.10 -9.12 -7.83
CA SER A 68 -16.91 -9.28 -6.99
C SER A 68 -15.66 -8.82 -7.71
N VAL A 69 -14.69 -8.31 -6.95
CA VAL A 69 -13.39 -7.84 -7.42
C VAL A 69 -12.28 -8.30 -6.50
N ALA A 70 -11.13 -8.65 -7.07
CA ALA A 70 -9.90 -8.89 -6.34
C ALA A 70 -8.98 -7.68 -6.46
N VAL A 71 -8.53 -7.16 -5.33
CA VAL A 71 -7.52 -6.11 -5.25
C VAL A 71 -6.18 -6.76 -4.96
N VAL A 72 -5.28 -6.74 -5.95
CA VAL A 72 -3.95 -7.31 -5.81
C VAL A 72 -3.00 -6.22 -5.34
N ASP A 73 -2.36 -6.44 -4.20
CA ASP A 73 -1.46 -5.48 -3.58
C ASP A 73 -0.23 -6.22 -3.03
N ILE A 74 0.93 -5.58 -3.12
CA ILE A 74 2.09 -6.07 -2.36
C ILE A 74 1.80 -5.94 -0.88
N GLY A 75 1.12 -4.86 -0.49
CA GLY A 75 0.78 -4.30 0.80
C GLY A 75 0.95 -5.21 2.01
N TRP A 76 1.43 -4.61 3.08
CA TRP A 76 1.84 -5.35 4.29
C TRP A 76 0.78 -5.34 5.39
N ALA A 77 -0.24 -4.51 5.24
CA ALA A 77 -1.38 -4.41 6.14
C ALA A 77 -2.73 -4.63 5.42
N GLY A 78 -2.75 -4.61 4.09
CA GLY A 78 -3.96 -4.72 3.29
C GLY A 78 -4.90 -3.52 3.42
N SER A 79 -4.43 -2.41 3.97
CA SER A 79 -5.24 -1.20 4.21
C SER A 79 -5.83 -0.62 2.93
N GLY A 80 -5.12 -0.72 1.80
CA GLY A 80 -5.61 -0.28 0.49
C GLY A 80 -6.88 -1.03 0.07
N ALA A 81 -6.86 -2.36 0.15
CA ALA A 81 -8.02 -3.19 -0.20
C ALA A 81 -9.21 -2.97 0.75
N VAL A 82 -8.94 -2.83 2.06
CA VAL A 82 -9.96 -2.58 3.08
C VAL A 82 -10.60 -1.21 2.88
N SER A 83 -9.79 -0.18 2.61
CA SER A 83 -10.29 1.17 2.33
C SER A 83 -11.13 1.20 1.05
N LEU A 84 -10.71 0.46 0.02
CA LEU A 84 -11.47 0.37 -1.22
C LEU A 84 -12.81 -0.37 -1.03
N ASP A 85 -12.83 -1.45 -0.24
CA ASP A 85 -14.10 -2.13 0.15
C ASP A 85 -15.07 -1.14 0.82
N TYR A 86 -14.56 -0.36 1.77
CA TYR A 86 -15.36 0.66 2.45
C TYR A 86 -15.89 1.73 1.49
N LEU A 87 -15.03 2.26 0.62
CA LEU A 87 -15.44 3.25 -0.38
C LEU A 87 -16.49 2.70 -1.35
N ILE A 88 -16.28 1.51 -1.89
CA ILE A 88 -17.19 0.87 -2.86
C ILE A 88 -18.55 0.62 -2.23
N ASN A 89 -18.59 0.02 -1.04
CA ASN A 89 -19.83 -0.47 -0.46
C ASN A 89 -20.53 0.55 0.44
N GLU A 90 -19.79 1.23 1.33
CA GLU A 90 -20.40 2.14 2.32
C GLU A 90 -20.53 3.57 1.78
N VAL A 91 -19.54 4.07 1.06
CA VAL A 91 -19.55 5.46 0.57
C VAL A 91 -20.27 5.58 -0.77
N TRP A 92 -20.00 4.67 -1.70
CA TRP A 92 -20.55 4.74 -3.07
C TRP A 92 -21.78 3.86 -3.28
N GLY A 93 -22.04 2.87 -2.43
CA GLY A 93 -23.21 1.99 -2.48
C GLY A 93 -23.24 1.07 -3.70
N MET A 94 -22.09 0.62 -4.21
CA MET A 94 -22.00 -0.18 -5.44
C MET A 94 -22.29 -1.67 -5.22
N GLN A 95 -22.30 -2.17 -3.99
CA GLN A 95 -22.60 -3.57 -3.63
C GLN A 95 -21.73 -4.60 -4.35
N CYS A 96 -20.42 -4.37 -4.35
CA CYS A 96 -19.43 -5.27 -4.93
C CYS A 96 -18.63 -5.96 -3.82
N ASN A 97 -18.48 -7.28 -3.87
CA ASN A 97 -17.64 -8.00 -2.90
C ASN A 97 -16.15 -7.77 -3.22
N VAL A 98 -15.45 -7.11 -2.32
CA VAL A 98 -14.02 -6.80 -2.48
C VAL A 98 -13.19 -7.79 -1.67
N THR A 99 -12.24 -8.46 -2.31
CA THR A 99 -11.26 -9.32 -1.64
C THR A 99 -9.85 -8.80 -1.93
N GLY A 100 -9.09 -8.49 -0.89
CA GLY A 100 -7.69 -8.13 -1.01
C GLY A 100 -6.80 -9.36 -1.15
N LEU A 101 -5.95 -9.39 -2.17
CA LEU A 101 -4.92 -10.39 -2.35
C LEU A 101 -3.57 -9.73 -2.11
N VAL A 102 -2.96 -9.99 -0.96
CA VAL A 102 -1.68 -9.37 -0.56
C VAL A 102 -0.54 -10.39 -0.63
N ALA A 103 0.67 -9.91 -0.95
CA ALA A 103 1.84 -10.79 -0.95
C ALA A 103 2.14 -11.33 0.45
N GLY A 104 2.06 -10.49 1.46
CA GLY A 104 2.22 -10.89 2.85
C GLY A 104 1.64 -9.84 3.80
N THR A 105 1.42 -10.21 5.06
CA THR A 105 1.10 -9.27 6.12
C THR A 105 2.24 -9.21 7.13
N ASN A 106 2.47 -8.02 7.70
CA ASN A 106 3.61 -7.78 8.55
C ASN A 106 3.24 -6.96 9.79
N THR A 107 2.35 -7.53 10.56
CA THR A 107 1.75 -6.86 11.71
C THR A 107 2.55 -7.01 13.01
N ILE A 108 3.54 -7.92 13.04
CA ILE A 108 4.34 -8.21 14.25
C ILE A 108 5.11 -6.99 14.76
N PHE A 109 5.41 -6.04 13.89
CA PHE A 109 6.17 -4.83 14.21
C PHE A 109 5.30 -3.60 14.47
N ASN A 110 3.98 -3.74 14.34
CA ASN A 110 3.04 -2.67 14.64
C ASN A 110 2.91 -2.53 16.17
N GLN A 111 2.90 -1.30 16.63
CA GLN A 111 2.76 -1.01 18.07
C GLN A 111 1.30 -1.15 18.53
N GLU A 112 0.35 -0.99 17.61
CA GLU A 112 -1.08 -1.10 17.87
C GLU A 112 -1.66 -2.35 17.19
N PRO A 113 -2.80 -2.88 17.70
CA PRO A 113 -3.51 -3.98 17.04
C PRO A 113 -3.86 -3.60 15.60
N ASP A 114 -3.42 -4.42 14.66
CA ASP A 114 -3.68 -4.20 13.25
C ASP A 114 -5.00 -4.86 12.85
N ALA A 115 -5.87 -4.10 12.20
CA ALA A 115 -7.16 -4.58 11.71
C ALA A 115 -7.03 -5.68 10.63
N SER A 116 -5.87 -5.81 9.98
CA SER A 116 -5.63 -6.81 8.95
C SER A 116 -5.88 -8.24 9.43
N GLU A 117 -5.61 -8.55 10.69
CA GLU A 117 -5.87 -9.88 11.25
C GLU A 117 -7.36 -10.25 11.21
N SER A 118 -8.25 -9.31 11.51
CA SER A 118 -9.71 -9.53 11.40
C SER A 118 -10.14 -9.76 9.96
N PHE A 119 -9.54 -9.04 9.01
CA PHE A 119 -9.84 -9.17 7.59
C PHE A 119 -9.28 -10.46 7.00
N LEU A 120 -8.11 -10.92 7.43
CA LEU A 120 -7.58 -12.26 7.09
C LEU A 120 -8.50 -13.35 7.62
N TYR A 121 -8.95 -13.25 8.87
CA TYR A 121 -9.83 -14.23 9.47
C TYR A 121 -11.20 -14.31 8.79
N SER A 122 -11.74 -13.17 8.37
CA SER A 122 -13.02 -13.09 7.66
C SER A 122 -12.95 -13.49 6.18
N GLY A 123 -11.73 -13.65 5.63
CA GLY A 123 -11.52 -13.92 4.21
C GLY A 123 -11.62 -12.68 3.31
N LYS A 124 -11.77 -11.49 3.86
CA LYS A 124 -11.70 -10.23 3.10
C LYS A 124 -10.28 -9.91 2.63
N LEU A 125 -9.27 -10.40 3.34
CA LEU A 125 -7.89 -10.42 2.89
C LEU A 125 -7.40 -11.87 2.76
N VAL A 126 -6.61 -12.12 1.74
CA VAL A 126 -5.90 -13.39 1.52
C VAL A 126 -4.42 -13.07 1.32
N SER A 127 -3.59 -13.63 2.17
CA SER A 127 -2.13 -13.51 2.07
C SER A 127 -1.57 -14.68 1.27
N TYR A 128 -0.66 -14.41 0.32
CA TYR A 128 -0.08 -15.44 -0.52
C TYR A 128 1.20 -16.05 0.06
N ALA A 129 2.13 -15.22 0.51
CA ALA A 129 3.45 -15.68 0.95
C ALA A 129 3.48 -15.99 2.45
N PHE A 130 3.01 -15.08 3.27
CA PHE A 130 3.00 -15.23 4.73
C PHE A 130 2.01 -14.30 5.44
N SER A 131 1.55 -14.77 6.59
CA SER A 131 0.75 -14.00 7.53
C SER A 131 0.94 -14.57 8.94
N GLN A 132 0.29 -13.98 9.93
CA GLN A 132 0.23 -14.58 11.26
C GLN A 132 -0.41 -15.98 11.24
N GLN A 133 -1.31 -16.24 10.29
CA GLN A 133 -2.03 -17.50 10.17
C GLN A 133 -1.29 -18.51 9.28
N GLU A 134 -0.51 -18.06 8.30
CA GLU A 134 0.11 -18.90 7.29
C GLU A 134 1.60 -18.57 7.13
N ASN A 135 2.45 -19.60 7.05
CA ASN A 135 3.91 -19.46 6.97
C ASN A 135 4.50 -18.54 8.06
N ARG A 136 4.05 -18.75 9.28
CA ARG A 136 4.33 -17.88 10.43
C ARG A 136 5.82 -17.71 10.74
N ASP A 137 6.66 -18.65 10.39
CA ASP A 137 8.10 -18.53 10.53
C ASP A 137 8.71 -17.50 9.58
N ILE A 138 8.17 -17.37 8.37
CA ILE A 138 8.52 -16.30 7.41
C ILE A 138 8.01 -14.96 7.94
N TRP A 139 6.74 -14.90 8.37
CA TRP A 139 6.14 -13.72 8.96
C TRP A 139 6.97 -13.14 10.12
N LYS A 140 7.57 -14.00 10.96
CA LYS A 140 8.46 -13.57 12.04
C LYS A 140 9.84 -13.10 11.58
N LYS A 141 10.31 -13.55 10.42
CA LYS A 141 11.64 -13.21 9.90
C LYS A 141 11.63 -11.94 9.07
N HIS A 142 10.53 -11.71 8.35
CA HIS A 142 10.39 -10.53 7.51
C HIS A 142 10.29 -9.29 8.40
N ASN A 143 11.25 -8.37 8.26
CA ASN A 143 11.38 -7.21 9.13
C ASN A 143 11.40 -5.90 8.32
N PRO A 144 10.31 -5.12 8.34
CA PRO A 144 10.23 -3.84 7.62
C PRO A 144 11.28 -2.84 8.10
N ASN A 145 11.66 -2.89 9.39
CA ASN A 145 12.67 -2.00 9.95
C ASN A 145 14.09 -2.27 9.40
N ARG A 146 14.28 -3.38 8.69
CA ARG A 146 15.51 -3.68 7.94
C ARG A 146 15.39 -3.41 6.45
N GLY A 147 14.27 -2.88 6.01
CA GLY A 147 13.99 -2.63 4.60
C GLY A 147 13.56 -3.88 3.82
N ASP A 148 13.09 -4.94 4.49
CA ASP A 148 12.68 -6.17 3.81
C ASP A 148 11.48 -5.93 2.87
N ASN A 149 10.56 -5.02 3.23
CA ASN A 149 9.45 -4.59 2.37
C ASN A 149 9.95 -4.03 1.03
N LEU A 150 10.98 -3.20 1.10
CA LEU A 150 11.51 -2.47 -0.03
C LEU A 150 11.99 -3.38 -1.15
N ALA A 151 12.72 -4.44 -0.83
CA ALA A 151 13.20 -5.37 -1.86
C ALA A 151 12.04 -6.03 -2.62
N ALA A 152 10.92 -6.34 -1.94
CA ALA A 152 9.71 -6.84 -2.58
C ALA A 152 9.03 -5.76 -3.43
N GLU A 153 8.94 -4.54 -2.92
CA GLU A 153 8.33 -3.39 -3.61
C GLU A 153 9.11 -3.01 -4.86
N MET A 154 10.45 -3.04 -4.81
CA MET A 154 11.30 -2.80 -5.99
C MET A 154 11.05 -3.81 -7.11
N LEU A 155 10.90 -5.10 -6.78
CA LEU A 155 10.65 -6.15 -7.78
C LEU A 155 9.28 -5.99 -8.46
N LEU A 156 8.31 -5.43 -7.76
CA LEU A 156 6.92 -5.31 -8.18
C LEU A 156 6.50 -3.84 -8.39
N ALA A 157 7.47 -2.92 -8.44
CA ALA A 157 7.20 -1.50 -8.66
C ALA A 157 6.39 -1.25 -9.94
N SER A 158 5.50 -0.28 -9.88
CA SER A 158 4.76 0.15 -11.08
C SER A 158 5.69 0.89 -12.03
N PRO A 159 5.57 0.70 -13.35
CA PRO A 159 6.26 1.51 -14.33
C PRO A 159 5.67 2.92 -14.45
N THR A 160 4.58 3.19 -13.75
CA THR A 160 3.93 4.50 -13.69
C THR A 160 4.20 5.16 -12.35
N TYR A 161 4.27 6.48 -12.33
CA TYR A 161 4.39 7.23 -11.09
C TYR A 161 3.21 6.98 -10.14
N SER A 162 3.40 7.25 -8.86
CA SER A 162 2.36 7.10 -7.85
C SER A 162 1.17 7.99 -8.14
N PHE A 163 -0.03 7.41 -8.06
CA PHE A 163 -1.28 8.17 -8.15
C PHE A 163 -1.39 9.15 -6.96
N ARG A 164 -1.68 10.41 -7.26
CA ARG A 164 -1.85 11.46 -6.26
C ARG A 164 -3.31 11.83 -6.02
N ARG A 165 -4.03 12.10 -7.09
CA ARG A 165 -5.44 12.52 -6.99
C ARG A 165 -6.15 12.41 -8.34
N PHE A 166 -7.45 12.58 -8.31
CA PHE A 166 -8.24 12.88 -9.52
C PHE A 166 -8.20 14.39 -9.78
N ASN A 167 -8.09 14.78 -11.05
CA ASN A 167 -8.34 16.14 -11.46
C ASN A 167 -9.86 16.40 -11.50
N GLU A 168 -10.27 17.68 -11.60
CA GLU A 168 -11.69 18.07 -11.66
C GLU A 168 -12.41 17.49 -12.90
N ASP A 169 -11.68 17.20 -13.97
CA ASP A 169 -12.20 16.57 -15.19
C ASP A 169 -12.25 15.03 -15.12
N GLY A 170 -11.89 14.44 -13.98
CA GLY A 170 -11.85 12.98 -13.75
C GLY A 170 -10.57 12.29 -14.24
N THR A 171 -9.63 13.01 -14.84
CA THR A 171 -8.34 12.42 -15.23
C THR A 171 -7.47 12.17 -14.01
N LEU A 172 -6.56 11.18 -14.12
CA LEU A 172 -5.65 10.80 -13.04
C LEU A 172 -4.45 11.77 -12.99
N LYS A 173 -4.13 12.29 -11.81
CA LYS A 173 -2.88 13.00 -11.58
C LYS A 173 -1.88 12.08 -10.89
N PHE A 174 -0.69 11.99 -11.45
CA PHE A 174 0.44 11.24 -10.91
C PHE A 174 1.50 12.19 -10.33
N ALA A 175 2.41 11.66 -9.52
CA ALA A 175 3.56 12.39 -9.03
C ALA A 175 4.45 12.87 -10.19
N GLU A 176 5.12 14.02 -10.00
CA GLU A 176 5.91 14.64 -11.07
C GLU A 176 7.40 14.24 -10.97
N HIS A 177 7.87 13.87 -9.78
CA HIS A 177 9.26 13.53 -9.51
C HIS A 177 9.32 12.33 -8.56
N GLU A 178 9.43 11.16 -9.12
CA GLU A 178 9.78 9.95 -8.40
C GLU A 178 11.10 9.41 -8.95
N ILE A 179 11.80 8.63 -8.13
CA ILE A 179 13.02 7.96 -8.53
C ILE A 179 12.68 7.01 -9.68
N GLU A 180 13.32 7.17 -10.82
CA GLU A 180 13.21 6.24 -11.94
C GLU A 180 13.86 4.91 -11.53
N ILE A 181 13.02 3.94 -11.17
CA ILE A 181 13.40 2.53 -11.18
C ILE A 181 13.12 2.05 -12.61
N ASP A 182 14.04 1.34 -13.22
CA ASP A 182 13.76 0.69 -14.50
C ASP A 182 12.87 -0.55 -14.27
N ALA A 183 11.69 -0.25 -13.74
CA ALA A 183 10.68 -1.25 -13.39
C ALA A 183 10.30 -2.11 -14.60
N LYS A 184 10.43 -1.56 -15.81
CA LYS A 184 10.06 -2.28 -17.02
C LYS A 184 11.01 -3.44 -17.30
N GLU A 185 12.32 -3.25 -17.19
CA GLU A 185 13.29 -4.33 -17.41
C GLU A 185 13.11 -5.45 -16.39
N VAL A 186 12.89 -5.11 -15.13
CA VAL A 186 12.62 -6.09 -14.07
C VAL A 186 11.34 -6.86 -14.36
N GLN A 187 10.26 -6.18 -14.75
CA GLN A 187 8.98 -6.81 -15.07
C GLN A 187 9.05 -7.70 -16.31
N ASP A 188 9.76 -7.26 -17.35
CA ASP A 188 9.98 -8.07 -18.56
C ASP A 188 10.72 -9.38 -18.19
N GLY A 189 11.74 -9.29 -17.32
CA GLY A 189 12.44 -10.46 -16.79
C GLY A 189 11.54 -11.40 -15.99
N ILE A 190 10.66 -10.85 -15.13
CA ILE A 190 9.67 -11.64 -14.38
C ILE A 190 8.70 -12.35 -15.33
N ILE A 191 8.17 -11.63 -16.33
CA ILE A 191 7.24 -12.19 -17.30
C ILE A 191 7.91 -13.31 -18.12
N ASP A 192 9.16 -13.14 -18.54
CA ASP A 192 9.89 -14.16 -19.28
C ASP A 192 10.18 -15.40 -18.41
N PHE A 193 10.51 -15.20 -17.12
CA PHE A 193 10.62 -16.29 -16.17
C PHE A 193 9.28 -17.04 -16.01
N VAL A 194 8.16 -16.33 -15.88
CA VAL A 194 6.83 -16.94 -15.74
C VAL A 194 6.49 -17.76 -16.99
N LYS A 195 6.73 -17.23 -18.20
CA LYS A 195 6.54 -17.99 -19.45
C LYS A 195 7.38 -19.26 -19.49
N TRP A 196 8.67 -19.12 -19.16
CA TRP A 196 9.60 -20.25 -19.11
C TRP A 196 9.17 -21.31 -18.09
N TYR A 197 8.74 -20.86 -16.89
CA TYR A 197 8.26 -21.73 -15.83
C TYR A 197 7.01 -22.51 -16.26
N LEU A 198 6.01 -21.82 -16.79
CA LEU A 198 4.75 -22.43 -17.22
C LEU A 198 4.96 -23.47 -18.34
N MET A 199 5.87 -23.22 -19.27
CA MET A 199 6.21 -24.21 -20.32
C MET A 199 6.82 -25.48 -19.75
N ARG A 200 7.59 -25.41 -18.70
CA ARG A 200 8.31 -26.57 -18.11
C ARG A 200 7.55 -27.27 -17.01
N MET A 201 6.77 -26.49 -16.24
CA MET A 201 6.07 -26.97 -15.06
C MET A 201 4.57 -27.12 -15.29
N GLN A 202 4.15 -27.50 -16.49
CA GLN A 202 2.74 -27.65 -16.88
C GLN A 202 1.91 -28.52 -15.90
N LYS A 203 2.56 -29.48 -15.23
CA LYS A 203 1.92 -30.37 -14.25
C LYS A 203 1.85 -29.76 -12.83
N ILE A 204 2.57 -28.68 -12.57
CA ILE A 204 2.63 -28.00 -11.28
C ILE A 204 2.42 -26.50 -11.53
N PRO A 205 1.19 -26.09 -11.88
CA PRO A 205 0.91 -24.69 -12.23
C PRO A 205 0.92 -23.75 -11.02
N LYS A 206 0.93 -24.32 -9.80
CA LYS A 206 0.83 -23.54 -8.56
C LYS A 206 2.12 -23.68 -7.76
N ILE A 207 2.76 -22.53 -7.49
CA ILE A 207 3.87 -22.42 -6.55
C ILE A 207 3.27 -22.05 -5.18
N SER A 208 3.76 -22.66 -4.10
CA SER A 208 3.37 -22.24 -2.76
C SER A 208 3.94 -20.85 -2.46
N GLY A 209 3.23 -20.06 -1.68
CA GLY A 209 3.71 -18.74 -1.28
C GLY A 209 5.07 -18.80 -0.57
N ARG A 210 5.33 -19.86 0.20
CA ARG A 210 6.63 -20.14 0.81
C ARG A 210 7.74 -20.31 -0.22
N ASP A 211 7.51 -21.12 -1.23
CA ASP A 211 8.53 -21.40 -2.26
C ASP A 211 8.77 -20.17 -3.15
N ALA A 212 7.73 -19.40 -3.42
CA ALA A 212 7.84 -18.16 -4.17
C ALA A 212 8.64 -17.08 -3.40
N TYR A 213 8.52 -17.06 -2.07
CA TYR A 213 9.19 -16.08 -1.23
C TYR A 213 10.62 -16.48 -0.81
N ALA A 214 10.97 -17.76 -0.89
CA ALA A 214 12.26 -18.29 -0.48
C ALA A 214 13.48 -17.60 -1.16
N PRO A 215 13.47 -17.32 -2.47
CA PRO A 215 14.56 -16.59 -3.12
C PRO A 215 14.75 -15.19 -2.54
N LEU A 216 13.66 -14.48 -2.28
CA LEU A 216 13.71 -13.14 -1.65
C LEU A 216 14.32 -13.21 -0.25
N LEU A 217 13.92 -14.18 0.57
CA LEU A 217 14.54 -14.39 1.89
C LEU A 217 16.04 -14.65 1.81
N THR A 218 16.51 -15.35 0.77
CA THR A 218 17.94 -15.60 0.57
C THR A 218 18.69 -14.30 0.31
N VAL A 219 18.12 -13.41 -0.52
CA VAL A 219 18.68 -12.08 -0.78
C VAL A 219 18.68 -11.23 0.48
N LEU A 220 17.55 -11.17 1.18
CA LEU A 220 17.39 -10.39 2.41
C LEU A 220 18.30 -10.88 3.56
N SER A 221 18.61 -12.17 3.58
CA SER A 221 19.49 -12.76 4.58
C SER A 221 20.98 -12.54 4.28
N ASN A 222 21.31 -12.04 3.10
CA ASN A 222 22.69 -11.77 2.68
C ASN A 222 22.88 -10.28 2.43
N GLU A 223 23.50 -9.61 3.39
CA GLU A 223 23.71 -8.16 3.37
C GLU A 223 24.47 -7.68 2.11
N GLU A 224 25.39 -8.48 1.60
CA GLU A 224 26.14 -8.14 0.40
C GLU A 224 25.26 -8.18 -0.86
N TYR A 225 24.42 -9.20 -1.01
CA TYR A 225 23.46 -9.29 -2.10
C TYR A 225 22.44 -8.17 -2.05
N PHE A 226 21.92 -7.86 -0.87
CA PHE A 226 20.99 -6.77 -0.68
C PHE A 226 21.61 -5.42 -1.02
N ARG A 227 22.82 -5.15 -0.55
CA ARG A 227 23.58 -3.93 -0.90
C ARG A 227 23.89 -3.84 -2.40
N ASN A 228 24.18 -4.95 -3.06
CA ASN A 228 24.43 -4.96 -4.50
C ASN A 228 23.14 -4.72 -5.29
N LEU A 229 22.01 -5.27 -4.86
CA LEU A 229 20.70 -4.96 -5.43
C LEU A 229 20.40 -3.46 -5.34
N LEU A 230 20.61 -2.85 -4.18
CA LEU A 230 20.41 -1.42 -3.97
C LEU A 230 21.41 -0.53 -4.74
N ARG A 231 22.61 -1.01 -5.06
CA ARG A 231 23.64 -0.24 -5.79
C ARG A 231 23.45 -0.26 -7.29
N THR A 232 22.90 -1.33 -7.84
CA THR A 232 22.60 -1.43 -9.28
C THR A 232 21.44 -0.51 -9.65
N GLU A 233 20.51 -0.29 -8.73
CA GLU A 233 19.48 0.73 -8.83
C GLU A 233 20.01 2.00 -8.14
N LYS A 234 20.00 3.14 -8.80
CA LYS A 234 20.32 4.45 -8.19
C LYS A 234 19.22 4.86 -7.20
N VAL A 235 18.89 3.97 -6.31
CA VAL A 235 17.86 4.19 -5.29
C VAL A 235 18.51 5.01 -4.18
N GLN A 236 18.51 6.33 -4.34
CA GLN A 236 18.56 7.21 -3.18
C GLN A 236 17.19 7.14 -2.51
N MET A 237 17.06 6.21 -1.60
CA MET A 237 15.91 6.21 -0.74
C MET A 237 16.17 7.20 0.38
N ASN A 238 15.36 8.22 0.41
CA ASN A 238 15.17 8.99 1.63
C ASN A 238 14.42 8.08 2.60
N LEU A 239 15.20 7.40 3.43
CA LEU A 239 14.70 6.82 4.67
C LEU A 239 14.56 7.99 5.65
N GLU A 240 13.53 8.80 5.49
CA GLU A 240 13.05 9.74 6.49
C GLU A 240 11.71 9.25 7.04
#